data_4dcff769533d4d143169149340aaa89e
#
_entry.id   4dcff769533d4d143169149340aaa89e
#
_cell.length_a   1.000
_cell.length_b   1.000
_cell.length_c   1.000
_cell.angle_alpha   90.00
_cell.angle_beta   90.00
_cell.angle_gamma   90.00
#
_symmetry.space_group_name_H-M   'P 1'
#
loop_
_entity.id
_entity.type
_entity.pdbx_description
1 polymer ?
#
loop_
_entity_poly.entity_id
_entity_poly.type
_entity_poly.pdbx_seq_one_letter_code
_entity_poly.pdbx_strand_id
1 'polypeptide(L)'
;GNNITDIYIDKEKRIWLANYPAGITVVDPRYKNYHWIKHSIGNKQSLINDQVNSIIEDSERDLWYATNNGISYYNSETGVWHSFMSSFEKNGGNKNHIFVTLCEVEPGIIWAAGYSSGIYQINKRTLSVEYITPSSLYGVNIRPDKYIRSIIKTADGDIWSGGYYNLKRIDFHKKTLRLYPKLNSITSIMEKDSKQMWIGTATGLYLLEKESGKYQRIELP
;
A
#
# COMPACT_ATOMS: atom_id res chain seq x y z
N GLY A 1 20.28 -13.37 7.77
CA GLY A 1 20.26 -11.92 7.62
C GLY A 1 18.82 -11.47 7.50
N ASN A 2 18.43 -10.43 8.21
CA ASN A 2 17.09 -9.86 8.11
C ASN A 2 17.09 -8.87 6.95
N ASN A 3 16.23 -9.08 5.97
CA ASN A 3 16.00 -8.08 4.92
C ASN A 3 14.97 -7.08 5.42
N ILE A 4 15.33 -5.80 5.46
CA ILE A 4 14.36 -4.73 5.70
C ILE A 4 13.65 -4.47 4.39
N THR A 5 12.33 -4.67 4.37
CA THR A 5 11.48 -4.49 3.19
C THR A 5 10.75 -3.16 3.20
N ASP A 6 10.58 -2.56 4.39
CA ASP A 6 9.97 -1.24 4.52
C ASP A 6 10.45 -0.55 5.80
N ILE A 7 10.50 0.79 5.78
CA ILE A 7 10.86 1.65 6.92
C ILE A 7 9.80 2.74 7.01
N TYR A 8 9.23 2.87 8.19
CA TYR A 8 8.27 3.92 8.48
C TYR A 8 8.67 4.68 9.75
N ILE A 9 8.57 6.00 9.75
CA ILE A 9 8.79 6.85 10.92
C ILE A 9 7.47 7.51 11.28
N ASP A 10 6.95 7.16 12.45
CA ASP A 10 5.68 7.71 12.94
C ASP A 10 5.83 9.14 13.50
N LYS A 11 4.72 9.72 13.88
CA LYS A 11 4.67 11.10 14.40
C LYS A 11 5.40 11.27 15.74
N GLU A 12 5.53 10.19 16.50
CA GLU A 12 6.32 10.13 17.75
C GLU A 12 7.82 9.91 17.50
N LYS A 13 8.25 9.87 16.21
CA LYS A 13 9.64 9.61 15.78
C LYS A 13 10.14 8.20 16.08
N ARG A 14 9.25 7.23 16.35
CA ARG A 14 9.63 5.81 16.40
C ARG A 14 9.89 5.31 14.99
N ILE A 15 10.88 4.44 14.83
CA ILE A 15 11.23 3.83 13.54
C ILE A 15 10.64 2.43 13.52
N TRP A 16 9.80 2.17 12.55
CA TRP A 16 9.19 0.87 12.29
C TRP A 16 9.88 0.22 11.12
N LEU A 17 10.41 -0.97 11.34
CA LEU A 17 11.17 -1.75 10.35
C LEU A 17 10.40 -3.03 10.03
N ALA A 18 9.98 -3.19 8.80
CA ALA A 18 9.46 -4.47 8.31
C ALA A 18 10.64 -5.41 8.00
N ASN A 19 10.79 -6.46 8.78
CA ASN A 19 11.91 -7.41 8.67
C ASN A 19 11.42 -8.71 8.02
N TYR A 20 11.79 -8.95 6.79
CA TYR A 20 11.42 -10.18 6.12
C TYR A 20 12.44 -11.31 6.42
N PRO A 21 12.00 -12.50 6.85
CA PRO A 21 10.63 -12.91 7.20
C PRO A 21 10.30 -12.77 8.71
N ALA A 22 10.94 -11.88 9.44
CA ALA A 22 11.00 -11.92 10.90
C ALA A 22 9.99 -10.99 11.63
N GLY A 23 9.02 -10.40 10.91
CA GLY A 23 8.01 -9.51 11.50
C GLY A 23 8.44 -8.04 11.53
N ILE A 24 8.13 -7.34 12.60
CA ILE A 24 8.37 -5.90 12.72
C ILE A 24 9.27 -5.62 13.91
N THR A 25 10.25 -4.74 13.72
CA THR A 25 11.03 -4.13 14.79
C THR A 25 10.60 -2.68 14.95
N VAL A 26 10.32 -2.28 16.19
CA VAL A 26 10.06 -0.89 16.54
C VAL A 26 11.22 -0.38 17.37
N VAL A 27 11.84 0.71 16.92
CA VAL A 27 12.90 1.41 17.61
C VAL A 27 12.38 2.76 18.06
N ASP A 28 12.31 2.98 19.37
CA ASP A 28 12.03 4.29 19.92
C ASP A 28 13.36 4.96 20.29
N PRO A 29 13.78 6.04 19.60
CA PRO A 29 15.05 6.67 19.86
C PRO A 29 15.16 7.33 21.24
N ARG A 30 14.03 7.56 21.93
CA ARG A 30 13.98 8.12 23.30
C ARG A 30 14.29 7.08 24.37
N TYR A 31 14.00 5.83 24.07
CA TYR A 31 14.21 4.70 24.98
C TYR A 31 15.09 3.70 24.24
N LYS A 32 16.24 3.38 24.67
CA LYS A 32 17.15 2.39 24.02
C LYS A 32 16.54 0.97 23.90
N ASN A 33 15.23 0.85 23.94
CA ASN A 33 14.46 -0.39 23.86
C ASN A 33 13.81 -0.52 22.50
N TYR A 34 13.84 -1.72 21.95
CA TYR A 34 13.07 -2.11 20.76
C TYR A 34 12.07 -3.19 21.15
N HIS A 35 10.92 -3.17 20.52
CA HIS A 35 9.90 -4.20 20.67
C HIS A 35 9.78 -4.99 19.37
N TRP A 36 9.63 -6.28 19.53
CA TRP A 36 9.41 -7.17 18.40
C TRP A 36 7.94 -7.57 18.34
N ILE A 37 7.26 -7.19 17.25
CA ILE A 37 5.88 -7.54 16.98
C ILE A 37 5.88 -8.70 16.00
N LYS A 38 5.28 -9.82 16.38
CA LYS A 38 5.27 -11.07 15.62
C LYS A 38 3.87 -11.67 15.56
N HIS A 39 3.70 -12.52 14.55
CA HIS A 39 2.57 -13.45 14.51
C HIS A 39 2.65 -14.44 15.67
N SER A 40 1.51 -14.68 16.31
CA SER A 40 1.38 -15.69 17.36
C SER A 40 0.21 -16.63 17.02
N ILE A 41 0.54 -17.91 16.80
CA ILE A 41 -0.46 -18.91 16.42
C ILE A 41 -1.56 -19.01 17.47
N GLY A 42 -2.80 -18.91 17.03
CA GLY A 42 -3.97 -18.95 17.90
C GLY A 42 -4.28 -17.63 18.64
N ASN A 43 -3.40 -16.65 18.59
CA ASN A 43 -3.64 -15.33 19.17
C ASN A 43 -4.13 -14.35 18.09
N LYS A 44 -5.41 -13.98 18.13
CA LYS A 44 -6.00 -12.99 17.22
C LYS A 44 -5.51 -11.56 17.48
N GLN A 45 -4.90 -11.30 18.64
CA GLN A 45 -4.32 -9.99 19.02
C GLN A 45 -2.82 -9.96 18.68
N SER A 46 -2.48 -10.32 17.46
CA SER A 46 -1.10 -10.30 16.91
C SER A 46 -1.12 -10.06 15.41
N LEU A 47 0.05 -9.86 14.81
CA LEU A 47 0.20 -9.85 13.36
C LEU A 47 -0.40 -11.12 12.74
N ILE A 48 -1.02 -10.96 11.56
CA ILE A 48 -1.55 -12.10 10.81
C ILE A 48 -0.44 -12.96 10.20
N ASN A 49 0.71 -12.33 9.89
CA ASN A 49 1.87 -13.01 9.31
C ASN A 49 3.15 -12.18 9.52
N ASP A 50 4.29 -12.83 9.76
CA ASP A 50 5.58 -12.17 10.01
C ASP A 50 6.24 -11.57 8.77
N GLN A 51 5.79 -11.95 7.57
CA GLN A 51 6.32 -11.41 6.32
C GLN A 51 5.60 -10.10 5.97
N VAL A 52 6.03 -9.02 6.58
CA VAL A 52 5.48 -7.68 6.39
C VAL A 52 6.17 -7.00 5.22
N ASN A 53 5.38 -6.48 4.27
CA ASN A 53 5.84 -5.86 3.04
C ASN A 53 5.69 -4.33 3.05
N SER A 54 4.69 -3.81 3.77
CA SER A 54 4.43 -2.37 3.85
C SER A 54 3.75 -2.01 5.17
N ILE A 55 4.02 -0.81 5.65
CA ILE A 55 3.44 -0.24 6.87
C ILE A 55 2.95 1.17 6.55
N ILE A 56 1.73 1.50 6.96
CA ILE A 56 1.24 2.88 6.95
C ILE A 56 0.59 3.25 8.29
N GLU A 57 0.62 4.51 8.61
CA GLU A 57 -0.19 5.13 9.66
C GLU A 57 -1.34 5.88 8.98
N ASP A 58 -2.58 5.62 9.40
CA ASP A 58 -3.74 6.33 8.87
C ASP A 58 -3.95 7.70 9.53
N SER A 59 -4.93 8.44 9.08
CA SER A 59 -5.24 9.80 9.57
C SER A 59 -5.66 9.83 11.05
N GLU A 60 -6.10 8.71 11.62
CA GLU A 60 -6.45 8.54 13.03
C GLU A 60 -5.29 7.97 13.87
N ARG A 61 -4.08 7.85 13.29
CA ARG A 61 -2.85 7.31 13.90
C ARG A 61 -2.86 5.82 14.17
N ASP A 62 -3.71 5.08 13.52
CA ASP A 62 -3.71 3.63 13.59
C ASP A 62 -2.77 3.03 12.54
N LEU A 63 -2.26 1.84 12.80
CA LEU A 63 -1.22 1.22 11.99
C LEU A 63 -1.78 0.07 11.15
N TRP A 64 -1.40 0.04 9.90
CA TRP A 64 -1.80 -0.97 8.93
C TRP A 64 -0.58 -1.68 8.37
N TYR A 65 -0.65 -3.00 8.26
CA TYR A 65 0.45 -3.86 7.85
C TYR A 65 0.00 -4.74 6.69
N ALA A 66 0.62 -4.55 5.52
CA ALA A 66 0.47 -5.46 4.38
C ALA A 66 1.41 -6.65 4.55
N THR A 67 0.90 -7.86 4.44
CA THR A 67 1.69 -9.07 4.65
C THR A 67 1.55 -10.07 3.51
N ASN A 68 2.37 -11.13 3.54
CA ASN A 68 2.24 -12.24 2.60
C ASN A 68 1.00 -13.11 2.82
N ASN A 69 0.21 -12.85 3.86
CA ASN A 69 -1.00 -13.63 4.15
C ASN A 69 -2.13 -12.75 4.69
N GLY A 70 -2.44 -11.66 4.00
CA GLY A 70 -3.49 -10.74 4.39
C GLY A 70 -2.98 -9.43 4.96
N ILE A 71 -3.85 -8.74 5.69
CA ILE A 71 -3.61 -7.42 6.25
C ILE A 71 -3.90 -7.46 7.74
N SER A 72 -3.04 -6.82 8.53
CA SER A 72 -3.29 -6.51 9.94
C SER A 72 -3.54 -5.03 10.13
N TYR A 73 -4.43 -4.71 11.03
CA TYR A 73 -4.74 -3.38 11.49
C TYR A 73 -4.61 -3.33 13.01
N TYR A 74 -3.87 -2.36 13.52
CA TYR A 74 -3.68 -2.11 14.94
C TYR A 74 -4.29 -0.78 15.31
N ASN A 75 -5.29 -0.80 16.19
CA ASN A 75 -5.85 0.41 16.76
C ASN A 75 -4.94 0.91 17.88
N SER A 76 -4.34 2.08 17.67
CA SER A 76 -3.32 2.64 18.57
C SER A 76 -3.87 3.14 19.89
N GLU A 77 -5.15 3.51 19.93
CA GLU A 77 -5.83 3.97 21.17
C GLU A 77 -6.22 2.80 22.08
N THR A 78 -6.80 1.75 21.48
CA THR A 78 -7.32 0.61 22.26
C THR A 78 -6.34 -0.56 22.39
N GLY A 79 -5.29 -0.58 21.57
CA GLY A 79 -4.35 -1.70 21.50
C GLY A 79 -4.91 -2.96 20.82
N VAL A 80 -6.06 -2.86 20.15
CA VAL A 80 -6.76 -4.00 19.55
C VAL A 80 -6.24 -4.27 18.13
N TRP A 81 -6.00 -5.55 17.83
CA TRP A 81 -5.63 -6.01 16.50
C TRP A 81 -6.85 -6.54 15.74
N HIS A 82 -6.89 -6.23 14.45
CA HIS A 82 -7.81 -6.81 13.48
C HIS A 82 -7.04 -7.44 12.32
N SER A 83 -7.57 -8.51 11.76
CA SER A 83 -6.95 -9.22 10.65
C SER A 83 -7.97 -9.49 9.53
N PHE A 84 -7.53 -9.27 8.28
CA PHE A 84 -8.38 -9.34 7.09
C PHE A 84 -7.90 -10.43 6.13
N MET A 85 -7.88 -11.69 6.50
CA MET A 85 -7.59 -12.80 5.59
C MET A 85 -8.87 -13.42 5.02
N SER A 86 -9.75 -13.86 5.88
CA SER A 86 -10.99 -14.57 5.49
C SER A 86 -11.99 -13.69 4.73
N SER A 87 -11.90 -12.36 4.90
CA SER A 87 -12.78 -11.40 4.22
C SER A 87 -12.51 -11.32 2.72
N PHE A 88 -11.25 -11.54 2.29
CA PHE A 88 -10.89 -11.51 0.86
C PHE A 88 -11.45 -12.71 0.09
N GLU A 89 -11.51 -13.88 0.72
CA GLU A 89 -12.07 -15.09 0.10
C GLU A 89 -13.57 -14.99 -0.14
N LYS A 90 -14.29 -14.40 0.81
CA LYS A 90 -15.75 -14.23 0.72
C LYS A 90 -16.21 -13.29 -0.38
N ASN A 91 -15.37 -12.32 -0.76
CA ASN A 91 -15.71 -11.28 -1.74
C ASN A 91 -15.22 -11.59 -3.15
N GLY A 92 -15.04 -12.87 -3.50
CA GLY A 92 -14.65 -13.29 -4.85
C GLY A 92 -13.18 -13.06 -5.17
N GLY A 93 -12.36 -12.77 -4.17
CA GLY A 93 -10.94 -12.57 -4.30
C GLY A 93 -10.18 -13.87 -4.64
N ASN A 94 -9.00 -13.71 -5.19
CA ASN A 94 -8.08 -14.81 -5.43
C ASN A 94 -7.56 -15.34 -4.09
N LYS A 95 -7.26 -16.63 -3.98
CA LYS A 95 -6.65 -17.26 -2.79
C LYS A 95 -5.23 -16.77 -2.46
N ASN A 96 -4.65 -15.94 -3.31
CA ASN A 96 -3.34 -15.35 -3.08
C ASN A 96 -3.48 -14.02 -2.36
N HIS A 97 -3.16 -14.00 -1.09
CA HIS A 97 -3.35 -12.85 -0.18
C HIS A 97 -2.08 -12.05 0.07
N ILE A 98 -1.13 -12.07 -0.87
CA ILE A 98 0.10 -11.30 -0.77
C ILE A 98 -0.18 -9.83 -1.08
N PHE A 99 -0.15 -9.00 -0.05
CA PHE A 99 -0.26 -7.55 -0.17
C PHE A 99 1.12 -6.91 -0.01
N VAL A 100 1.41 -5.91 -0.84
CA VAL A 100 2.73 -5.23 -0.86
C VAL A 100 2.65 -3.72 -0.73
N THR A 101 1.44 -3.16 -0.81
CA THR A 101 1.23 -1.72 -0.71
C THR A 101 -0.13 -1.41 -0.09
N LEU A 102 -0.16 -0.34 0.68
CA LEU A 102 -1.34 0.21 1.35
C LEU A 102 -1.41 1.71 1.09
N CYS A 103 -2.61 2.26 1.04
CA CYS A 103 -2.82 3.70 0.93
C CYS A 103 -4.16 4.09 1.57
N GLU A 104 -4.17 5.05 2.47
CA GLU A 104 -5.43 5.68 2.91
C GLU A 104 -5.89 6.65 1.81
N VAL A 105 -6.97 6.28 1.10
CA VAL A 105 -7.50 7.09 -0.01
C VAL A 105 -8.48 8.15 0.47
N GLU A 106 -9.22 7.87 1.53
CA GLU A 106 -10.05 8.79 2.30
C GLU A 106 -9.94 8.43 3.78
N PRO A 107 -10.26 9.34 4.73
CA PRO A 107 -10.20 9.02 6.14
C PRO A 107 -10.98 7.76 6.50
N GLY A 108 -10.27 6.73 6.97
CA GLY A 108 -10.81 5.43 7.32
C GLY A 108 -11.13 4.49 6.13
N ILE A 109 -10.73 4.85 4.90
CA ILE A 109 -10.83 4.00 3.71
C ILE A 109 -9.44 3.65 3.21
N ILE A 110 -9.06 2.41 3.37
CA ILE A 110 -7.73 1.90 3.01
C ILE A 110 -7.81 1.08 1.73
N TRP A 111 -6.97 1.41 0.77
CA TRP A 111 -6.73 0.54 -0.38
C TRP A 111 -5.50 -0.31 -0.15
N ALA A 112 -5.64 -1.58 -0.46
CA ALA A 112 -4.59 -2.58 -0.34
C ALA A 112 -4.42 -3.32 -1.66
N ALA A 113 -3.18 -3.52 -2.09
CA ALA A 113 -2.90 -4.25 -3.31
C ALA A 113 -1.59 -5.04 -3.23
N GLY A 114 -1.39 -5.96 -4.18
CA GLY A 114 -0.19 -6.78 -4.20
C GLY A 114 -0.12 -7.74 -5.38
N TYR A 115 0.49 -8.89 -5.16
CA TYR A 115 0.69 -9.91 -6.18
C TYR A 115 -0.57 -10.72 -6.39
N SER A 116 -1.08 -10.73 -7.63
CA SER A 116 -2.28 -11.47 -8.06
C SER A 116 -3.56 -11.11 -7.30
N SER A 117 -3.54 -10.08 -6.46
CA SER A 117 -4.67 -9.71 -5.60
C SER A 117 -5.55 -8.61 -6.20
N GLY A 118 -5.02 -7.75 -7.09
CA GLY A 118 -5.73 -6.53 -7.52
C GLY A 118 -5.79 -5.49 -6.41
N ILE A 119 -6.84 -4.68 -6.35
CA ILE A 119 -7.08 -3.69 -5.30
C ILE A 119 -8.25 -4.12 -4.45
N TYR A 120 -8.09 -4.06 -3.14
CA TYR A 120 -9.16 -4.19 -2.16
C TYR A 120 -9.31 -2.89 -1.38
N GLN A 121 -10.54 -2.48 -1.19
CA GLN A 121 -10.92 -1.38 -0.31
C GLN A 121 -11.38 -1.95 1.02
N ILE A 122 -10.82 -1.42 2.09
CA ILE A 122 -11.18 -1.76 3.45
C ILE A 122 -11.80 -0.51 4.10
N ASN A 123 -12.99 -0.66 4.62
CA ASN A 123 -13.61 0.37 5.44
C ASN A 123 -13.28 0.08 6.91
N LYS A 124 -12.52 0.96 7.54
CA LYS A 124 -12.06 0.83 8.92
C LYS A 124 -13.19 0.76 9.93
N ARG A 125 -14.26 1.55 9.73
CA ARG A 125 -15.39 1.64 10.68
C ARG A 125 -16.26 0.40 10.66
N THR A 126 -16.52 -0.13 9.49
CA THR A 126 -17.41 -1.31 9.32
C THR A 126 -16.64 -2.63 9.28
N LEU A 127 -15.31 -2.56 9.17
CA LEU A 127 -14.42 -3.69 8.92
C LEU A 127 -14.80 -4.48 7.66
N SER A 128 -15.50 -3.84 6.72
CA SER A 128 -15.90 -4.44 5.45
C SER A 128 -14.75 -4.37 4.44
N VAL A 129 -14.72 -5.36 3.57
CA VAL A 129 -13.73 -5.46 2.47
C VAL A 129 -14.46 -5.61 1.16
N GLU A 130 -14.06 -4.82 0.16
CA GLU A 130 -14.60 -4.85 -1.19
C GLU A 130 -13.50 -4.98 -2.22
N TYR A 131 -13.69 -5.83 -3.24
CA TYR A 131 -12.78 -5.92 -4.38
C TYR A 131 -13.07 -4.82 -5.38
N ILE A 132 -12.06 -4.01 -5.68
CA ILE A 132 -12.18 -2.85 -6.55
C ILE A 132 -11.70 -3.20 -7.96
N THR A 133 -12.55 -2.91 -8.93
CA THR A 133 -12.19 -3.00 -10.35
C THR A 133 -12.30 -1.63 -11.02
N PRO A 134 -11.58 -1.38 -12.13
CA PRO A 134 -11.77 -0.14 -12.89
C PRO A 134 -13.22 0.04 -13.35
N SER A 135 -13.94 -1.04 -13.63
CA SER A 135 -15.36 -1.01 -14.00
C SER A 135 -16.24 -0.60 -12.83
N SER A 136 -15.99 -1.11 -11.63
CA SER A 136 -16.78 -0.75 -10.44
C SER A 136 -16.59 0.70 -10.01
N LEU A 137 -15.37 1.25 -10.21
CA LEU A 137 -15.07 2.63 -9.81
C LEU A 137 -15.45 3.67 -10.87
N TYR A 138 -15.21 3.38 -12.14
CA TYR A 138 -15.20 4.40 -13.21
C TYR A 138 -16.06 4.02 -14.42
N GLY A 139 -16.73 2.88 -14.39
CA GLY A 139 -17.53 2.39 -15.52
C GLY A 139 -16.70 2.05 -16.77
N VAL A 140 -15.37 2.00 -16.66
CA VAL A 140 -14.48 1.76 -17.79
C VAL A 140 -14.12 0.28 -17.88
N ASN A 141 -14.30 -0.31 -19.07
CA ASN A 141 -13.95 -1.71 -19.31
C ASN A 141 -12.43 -1.85 -19.57
N ILE A 142 -11.65 -1.78 -18.52
CA ILE A 142 -10.22 -1.99 -18.56
C ILE A 142 -9.88 -3.27 -17.78
N ARG A 143 -8.98 -4.08 -18.33
CA ARG A 143 -8.51 -5.28 -17.63
C ARG A 143 -7.95 -4.91 -16.26
N PRO A 144 -8.44 -5.55 -15.17
CA PRO A 144 -7.91 -5.33 -13.84
C PRO A 144 -6.41 -5.66 -13.77
N ASP A 145 -5.64 -4.75 -13.20
CA ASP A 145 -4.23 -5.01 -12.91
C ASP A 145 -4.15 -5.85 -11.63
N LYS A 146 -3.68 -7.08 -11.76
CA LYS A 146 -3.54 -8.00 -10.64
C LYS A 146 -2.20 -7.88 -9.91
N TYR A 147 -1.24 -7.17 -10.51
CA TYR A 147 0.11 -7.02 -9.97
C TYR A 147 0.41 -5.54 -9.72
N ILE A 148 -0.04 -5.05 -8.58
CA ILE A 148 0.16 -3.66 -8.18
C ILE A 148 1.22 -3.63 -7.07
N ARG A 149 2.25 -2.82 -7.27
CA ARG A 149 3.38 -2.70 -6.33
C ARG A 149 3.39 -1.42 -5.54
N SER A 150 2.76 -0.37 -6.07
CA SER A 150 2.75 0.93 -5.43
C SER A 150 1.40 1.61 -5.63
N ILE A 151 0.83 2.11 -4.54
CA ILE A 151 -0.32 3.01 -4.52
C ILE A 151 0.05 4.17 -3.59
N ILE A 152 -0.14 5.38 -4.06
CA ILE A 152 0.01 6.58 -3.23
C ILE A 152 -1.15 7.55 -3.48
N LYS A 153 -1.43 8.37 -2.48
CA LYS A 153 -2.28 9.55 -2.60
C LYS A 153 -1.39 10.79 -2.60
N THR A 154 -1.54 11.64 -3.59
CA THR A 154 -0.80 12.88 -3.72
C THR A 154 -1.49 14.02 -2.97
N ALA A 155 -0.77 15.11 -2.73
CA ALA A 155 -1.28 16.27 -1.97
C ALA A 155 -2.52 16.92 -2.60
N ASP A 156 -2.69 16.81 -3.93
CA ASP A 156 -3.88 17.26 -4.67
C ASP A 156 -5.08 16.29 -4.56
N GLY A 157 -4.92 15.17 -3.85
CA GLY A 157 -5.97 14.19 -3.61
C GLY A 157 -6.06 13.08 -4.65
N ASP A 158 -5.27 13.13 -5.73
CA ASP A 158 -5.23 12.07 -6.73
C ASP A 158 -4.55 10.81 -6.19
N ILE A 159 -5.03 9.67 -6.66
CA ILE A 159 -4.43 8.38 -6.32
C ILE A 159 -3.66 7.88 -7.54
N TRP A 160 -2.40 7.53 -7.30
CA TRP A 160 -1.54 6.95 -8.31
C TRP A 160 -1.27 5.49 -7.99
N SER A 161 -1.43 4.63 -8.98
CA SER A 161 -1.15 3.21 -8.83
C SER A 161 -0.36 2.66 -9.99
N GLY A 162 0.54 1.74 -9.69
CA GLY A 162 1.37 1.10 -10.70
C GLY A 162 1.88 -0.27 -10.26
N GLY A 163 2.18 -1.09 -11.25
CA GLY A 163 2.67 -2.44 -11.07
C GLY A 163 3.20 -3.02 -12.37
N TYR A 164 2.83 -4.24 -12.71
CA TYR A 164 3.30 -4.90 -13.93
C TYR A 164 2.82 -4.18 -15.20
N TYR A 165 1.56 -3.74 -15.19
CA TYR A 165 0.99 -2.96 -16.30
C TYR A 165 1.12 -1.46 -16.04
N ASN A 166 0.35 -0.66 -16.74
CA ASN A 166 0.42 0.78 -16.82
C ASN A 166 0.42 1.52 -15.48
N LEU A 167 1.14 2.63 -15.42
CA LEU A 167 0.91 3.65 -14.41
C LEU A 167 -0.48 4.25 -14.61
N LYS A 168 -1.20 4.45 -13.51
CA LYS A 168 -2.57 4.98 -13.47
C LYS A 168 -2.63 6.19 -12.55
N ARG A 169 -3.28 7.26 -13.00
CA ARG A 169 -3.73 8.39 -12.17
C ARG A 169 -5.24 8.32 -12.05
N ILE A 170 -5.73 8.35 -10.84
CA ILE A 170 -7.12 8.21 -10.47
C ILE A 170 -7.55 9.49 -9.76
N ASP A 171 -8.39 10.30 -10.39
CA ASP A 171 -9.10 11.39 -9.72
C ASP A 171 -10.31 10.78 -9.02
N PHE A 172 -10.21 10.60 -7.72
CA PHE A 172 -11.22 9.92 -6.91
C PHE A 172 -12.53 10.73 -6.83
N HIS A 173 -12.44 12.04 -6.83
CA HIS A 173 -13.60 12.94 -6.74
C HIS A 173 -14.36 13.05 -8.07
N LYS A 174 -13.64 13.23 -9.17
CA LYS A 174 -14.23 13.29 -10.51
C LYS A 174 -14.52 11.93 -11.10
N LYS A 175 -14.10 10.85 -10.45
CA LYS A 175 -14.22 9.47 -10.95
C LYS A 175 -13.63 9.29 -12.35
N THR A 176 -12.48 9.88 -12.59
CA THR A 176 -11.77 9.76 -13.86
C THR A 176 -10.48 8.95 -13.69
N LEU A 177 -10.14 8.21 -14.73
CA LEU A 177 -8.93 7.38 -14.79
C LEU A 177 -8.10 7.77 -16.01
N ARG A 178 -6.84 8.14 -15.77
CA ARG A 178 -5.85 8.35 -16.83
C ARG A 178 -4.81 7.25 -16.81
N LEU A 179 -4.53 6.67 -17.98
CA LEU A 179 -3.52 5.64 -18.16
C LEU A 179 -2.26 6.23 -18.80
N TYR A 180 -1.10 5.70 -18.41
CA TYR A 180 0.20 5.99 -19.00
C TYR A 180 0.79 4.68 -19.59
N PRO A 181 0.35 4.26 -20.79
CA PRO A 181 0.57 2.90 -21.30
C PRO A 181 2.04 2.58 -21.61
N LYS A 182 2.90 3.59 -21.71
CA LYS A 182 4.35 3.40 -21.93
C LYS A 182 5.15 3.30 -20.62
N LEU A 183 4.53 3.64 -19.48
CA LEU A 183 5.12 3.46 -18.14
C LEU A 183 4.54 2.20 -17.52
N ASN A 184 5.30 1.13 -17.52
CA ASN A 184 4.95 -0.19 -17.00
C ASN A 184 6.07 -0.75 -16.12
N SER A 185 5.87 -1.93 -15.56
CA SER A 185 6.80 -2.54 -14.59
C SER A 185 7.19 -1.59 -13.46
N ILE A 186 6.19 -0.86 -12.96
CA ILE A 186 6.37 0.13 -11.90
C ILE A 186 6.74 -0.59 -10.60
N THR A 187 7.78 -0.11 -9.94
CA THR A 187 8.27 -0.63 -8.65
C THR A 187 7.97 0.31 -7.50
N SER A 188 7.96 1.62 -7.77
CA SER A 188 7.71 2.66 -6.77
C SER A 188 7.17 3.93 -7.42
N ILE A 189 6.38 4.67 -6.67
CA ILE A 189 5.83 5.97 -7.07
C ILE A 189 6.06 6.93 -5.91
N MET A 190 6.52 8.14 -6.20
CA MET A 190 6.70 9.19 -5.18
C MET A 190 6.33 10.55 -5.76
N GLU A 191 5.57 11.33 -5.03
CA GLU A 191 5.34 12.73 -5.36
C GLU A 191 6.61 13.53 -5.11
N LYS A 192 7.14 14.20 -6.15
CA LYS A 192 8.28 15.09 -6.01
C LYS A 192 7.83 16.47 -5.52
N ASP A 193 6.82 16.98 -6.17
CA ASP A 193 6.19 18.27 -5.88
C ASP A 193 4.77 18.32 -6.48
N SER A 194 4.09 19.46 -6.40
CA SER A 194 2.73 19.63 -6.92
C SER A 194 2.59 19.33 -8.43
N LYS A 195 3.68 19.38 -9.20
CA LYS A 195 3.67 19.23 -10.67
C LYS A 195 4.30 17.94 -11.16
N GLN A 196 5.17 17.30 -10.37
CA GLN A 196 6.04 16.23 -10.84
C GLN A 196 6.01 15.01 -9.92
N MET A 197 6.22 13.85 -10.53
CA MET A 197 6.27 12.54 -9.88
C MET A 197 7.58 11.84 -10.22
N TRP A 198 8.18 11.17 -9.24
CA TRP A 198 9.21 10.16 -9.47
C TRP A 198 8.56 8.80 -9.68
N ILE A 199 8.93 8.14 -10.78
CA ILE A 199 8.42 6.82 -11.12
C ILE A 199 9.60 5.87 -11.26
N GLY A 200 9.75 4.98 -10.29
CA GLY A 200 10.67 3.86 -10.35
C GLY A 200 10.08 2.71 -11.15
N THR A 201 10.86 2.16 -12.07
CA THR A 201 10.46 1.02 -12.90
C THR A 201 11.56 -0.03 -12.91
N ALA A 202 11.28 -1.23 -13.44
CA ALA A 202 12.31 -2.25 -13.64
C ALA A 202 13.42 -1.81 -14.63
N THR A 203 13.19 -0.77 -15.43
CA THR A 203 14.13 -0.29 -16.44
C THR A 203 14.81 1.03 -16.10
N GLY A 204 14.49 1.63 -14.95
CA GLY A 204 15.10 2.86 -14.47
C GLY A 204 14.14 3.83 -13.80
N LEU A 205 14.66 5.00 -13.49
CA LEU A 205 13.95 6.11 -12.86
C LEU A 205 13.43 7.08 -13.93
N TYR A 206 12.19 7.53 -13.75
CA TYR A 206 11.56 8.51 -14.63
C TYR A 206 11.03 9.69 -13.82
N LEU A 207 11.11 10.88 -14.39
CA LEU A 207 10.43 12.08 -13.93
C LEU A 207 9.22 12.33 -14.82
N LEU A 208 8.03 12.36 -14.24
CA LEU A 208 6.75 12.54 -14.91
C LEU A 208 6.14 13.88 -14.54
N GLU A 209 5.69 14.64 -15.52
CA GLU A 209 4.84 15.83 -15.32
C GLU A 209 3.37 15.42 -15.22
N LYS A 210 2.72 15.73 -14.10
CA LYS A 210 1.35 15.28 -13.79
C LYS A 210 0.33 15.73 -14.83
N GLU A 211 0.37 17.01 -15.25
CA GLU A 211 -0.64 17.57 -16.14
C GLU A 211 -0.43 17.18 -17.59
N SER A 212 0.77 17.40 -18.12
CA SER A 212 1.07 17.09 -19.53
C SER A 212 1.14 15.59 -19.78
N GLY A 213 1.57 14.82 -18.75
CA GLY A 213 1.86 13.39 -18.85
C GLY A 213 3.16 13.11 -19.60
N LYS A 214 3.95 14.13 -19.89
CA LYS A 214 5.29 13.97 -20.44
C LYS A 214 6.21 13.40 -19.37
N TYR A 215 7.10 12.51 -19.76
CA TYR A 215 8.08 11.93 -18.86
C TYR A 215 9.43 11.80 -19.54
N GLN A 216 10.48 11.82 -18.73
CA GLN A 216 11.86 11.62 -19.18
C GLN A 216 12.53 10.61 -18.25
N ARG A 217 13.38 9.78 -18.84
CA ARG A 217 14.25 8.90 -18.08
C ARG A 217 15.36 9.72 -17.43
N ILE A 218 15.67 9.41 -16.18
CA ILE A 218 16.82 10.01 -15.50
C ILE A 218 18.00 9.07 -15.67
N GLU A 219 19.07 9.60 -16.21
CA GLU A 219 20.34 8.89 -16.24
C GLU A 219 20.98 8.97 -14.85
N LEU A 220 21.21 7.81 -14.27
CA LEU A 220 21.94 7.70 -13.02
C LEU A 220 23.43 7.55 -13.33
N PRO A 221 24.32 8.13 -12.52
CA PRO A 221 25.76 8.05 -12.73
C PRO A 221 26.28 6.61 -12.65
#